data_cd427d078b31c7858ff478f46081ea98
#
_entry.id   cd427d078b31c7858ff478f46081ea98
#
_cell.length_a   1.000
_cell.length_b   1.000
_cell.length_c   1.000
_cell.angle_alpha   90.00
_cell.angle_beta   90.00
_cell.angle_gamma   90.00
#
_symmetry.space_group_name_H-M   'P 1'
#
loop_
_entity.id
_entity.type
_entity.pdbx_description
1 polymer ?
#
loop_
_entity_poly.entity_id
_entity_poly.type
_entity_poly.pdbx_seq_one_letter_code
_entity_poly.pdbx_strand_id
1 'polypeptide(L)'
;IPFSNLRVQCYRWCGYKIGKNTFIGMRCYLDDMCYDMIEIGNNVTISYGVFFACHGRKQGHNKLFIKDGAYIGMNSSIVARSSEGVVIGENAVVGACSWVNKSVADNSVVVGVPAREISKIR
;
A
#
# COMPACT_ATOMS: atom_id res chain seq x y z
N ILE A 1 13.79 -8.71 9.14
CA ILE A 1 13.75 -8.26 10.54
C ILE A 1 12.42 -8.71 11.15
N PRO A 2 12.46 -9.52 12.24
CA PRO A 2 11.22 -10.10 12.78
C PRO A 2 10.36 -9.15 13.60
N PHE A 3 10.90 -8.01 14.06
CA PHE A 3 10.15 -7.07 14.87
C PHE A 3 9.55 -5.97 14.01
N SER A 4 8.22 -5.82 14.06
CA SER A 4 7.49 -4.88 13.21
C SER A 4 7.96 -3.44 13.41
N ASN A 5 8.07 -2.98 14.64
CA ASN A 5 8.48 -1.60 14.91
C ASN A 5 9.87 -1.28 14.37
N LEU A 6 10.80 -2.20 14.52
CA LEU A 6 12.15 -2.02 14.00
C LEU A 6 12.16 -2.07 12.48
N ARG A 7 11.38 -2.95 11.88
CA ARG A 7 11.25 -3.06 10.42
C ARG A 7 10.71 -1.76 9.82
N VAL A 8 9.66 -1.20 10.41
CA VAL A 8 9.09 0.06 9.96
C VAL A 8 10.11 1.20 10.09
N GLN A 9 10.86 1.23 11.19
CA GLN A 9 11.89 2.25 11.37
C GLN A 9 12.99 2.13 10.33
N CYS A 10 13.36 0.90 9.95
CA CYS A 10 14.34 0.69 8.88
C CYS A 10 13.84 1.25 7.55
N TYR A 11 12.55 1.05 7.23
CA TYR A 11 11.97 1.65 6.02
C TYR A 11 12.05 3.17 6.07
N ARG A 12 11.74 3.78 7.22
CA ARG A 12 11.84 5.24 7.37
C ARG A 12 13.27 5.72 7.10
N TRP A 13 14.26 5.01 7.62
CA TRP A 13 15.66 5.35 7.40
C TRP A 13 16.05 5.23 5.93
N CYS A 14 15.39 4.35 5.18
CA CYS A 14 15.62 4.23 3.73
C CYS A 14 14.94 5.33 2.92
N GLY A 15 14.13 6.18 3.54
CA GLY A 15 13.50 7.31 2.86
C GLY A 15 12.00 7.18 2.63
N TYR A 16 11.39 6.07 3.01
CA TYR A 16 9.93 5.91 2.88
C TYR A 16 9.22 6.75 3.94
N LYS A 17 8.11 7.37 3.55
CA LYS A 17 7.27 8.15 4.47
C LYS A 17 6.23 7.24 5.08
N ILE A 18 6.35 6.98 6.38
CA ILE A 18 5.46 6.07 7.08
C ILE A 18 5.00 6.72 8.39
N GLY A 19 3.69 6.75 8.60
CA GLY A 19 3.10 7.37 9.77
C GLY A 19 3.23 6.53 11.05
N LYS A 20 2.51 6.96 12.08
CA LYS A 20 2.56 6.34 13.41
C LYS A 20 1.65 5.12 13.48
N ASN A 21 2.00 4.16 14.35
CA ASN A 21 1.20 2.96 14.63
C ASN A 21 0.87 2.15 13.39
N THR A 22 1.75 2.18 12.39
CA THR A 22 1.57 1.43 11.15
C THR A 22 2.32 0.13 11.25
N PHE A 23 1.63 -0.96 10.89
CA PHE A 23 2.22 -2.31 10.84
C PHE A 23 2.53 -2.67 9.39
N ILE A 24 3.74 -3.14 9.16
CA ILE A 24 4.15 -3.68 7.85
C ILE A 24 4.66 -5.10 8.10
N GLY A 25 3.96 -6.08 7.55
CA GLY A 25 4.30 -7.49 7.72
C GLY A 25 5.61 -7.87 7.03
N MET A 26 6.10 -9.07 7.33
CA MET A 26 7.30 -9.60 6.70
C MET A 26 7.06 -9.92 5.23
N ARG A 27 8.11 -9.96 4.45
CA ARG A 27 8.12 -10.28 3.02
C ARG A 27 7.35 -9.29 2.16
N CYS A 28 7.12 -8.08 2.66
CA CYS A 28 6.58 -7.02 1.84
C CYS A 28 7.68 -6.44 0.96
N TYR A 29 7.31 -6.07 -0.25
CA TYR A 29 8.21 -5.39 -1.18
C TYR A 29 7.70 -3.97 -1.40
N LEU A 30 8.43 -2.99 -0.91
CA LEU A 30 8.18 -1.58 -1.21
C LEU A 30 9.14 -1.19 -2.34
N ASP A 31 8.57 -0.70 -3.44
CA ASP A 31 9.35 -0.42 -4.64
C ASP A 31 10.55 0.49 -4.33
N ASP A 32 11.75 -0.03 -4.52
CA ASP A 32 12.97 0.68 -4.20
C ASP A 32 13.42 1.65 -5.29
N MET A 33 12.82 1.56 -6.48
CA MET A 33 13.13 2.47 -7.57
C MET A 33 12.48 3.84 -7.38
N CYS A 34 11.43 3.92 -6.59
CA CYS A 34 10.70 5.18 -6.38
C CYS A 34 10.24 5.31 -4.92
N TYR A 35 11.17 5.10 -4.00
CA TYR A 35 10.88 5.20 -2.55
C TYR A 35 10.27 6.55 -2.16
N ASP A 36 10.60 7.59 -2.89
CA ASP A 36 10.11 8.95 -2.64
C ASP A 36 8.64 9.14 -3.04
N MET A 37 8.07 8.18 -3.77
CA MET A 37 6.68 8.24 -4.22
C MET A 37 5.73 7.43 -3.35
N ILE A 38 6.25 6.65 -2.41
CA ILE A 38 5.42 5.84 -1.52
C ILE A 38 5.22 6.58 -0.20
N GLU A 39 3.95 6.80 0.15
CA GLU A 39 3.59 7.43 1.41
C GLU A 39 2.53 6.57 2.10
N ILE A 40 2.77 6.23 3.35
CA ILE A 40 1.88 5.39 4.16
C ILE A 40 1.49 6.20 5.40
N GLY A 41 0.20 6.30 5.65
CA GLY A 41 -0.31 7.12 6.75
C GLY A 41 -0.22 6.45 8.11
N ASN A 42 -1.03 6.96 9.05
CA ASN A 42 -1.08 6.48 10.43
C ASN A 42 -2.06 5.33 10.57
N ASN A 43 -1.79 4.42 11.49
CA ASN A 43 -2.70 3.31 11.83
C ASN A 43 -3.05 2.42 10.63
N VAL A 44 -2.12 2.30 9.69
CA VAL A 44 -2.28 1.45 8.52
C VAL A 44 -1.79 0.06 8.86
N THR A 45 -2.50 -0.96 8.39
CA THR A 45 -2.04 -2.34 8.51
C THR A 45 -1.75 -2.89 7.12
N ILE A 46 -0.50 -3.25 6.89
CA ILE A 46 -0.06 -3.91 5.68
C ILE A 46 0.35 -5.32 6.07
N SER A 47 -0.39 -6.30 5.61
CA SER A 47 -0.19 -7.69 5.99
C SER A 47 1.04 -8.28 5.31
N TYR A 48 1.25 -9.58 5.41
CA TYR A 48 2.47 -10.22 4.94
C TYR A 48 2.48 -10.35 3.41
N GLY A 49 3.67 -10.19 2.82
CA GLY A 49 3.86 -10.47 1.41
C GLY A 49 3.21 -9.48 0.45
N VAL A 50 2.88 -8.28 0.89
CA VAL A 50 2.26 -7.27 0.03
C VAL A 50 3.33 -6.64 -0.86
N PHE A 51 2.99 -6.47 -2.14
CA PHE A 51 3.90 -5.94 -3.14
C PHE A 51 3.42 -4.55 -3.57
N PHE A 52 4.30 -3.56 -3.48
CA PHE A 52 4.04 -2.20 -3.94
C PHE A 52 4.95 -1.87 -5.12
N ALA A 53 4.37 -1.48 -6.24
CA ALA A 53 5.12 -1.05 -7.41
C ALA A 53 4.59 0.31 -7.87
N CYS A 54 5.47 1.28 -8.00
CA CYS A 54 5.11 2.62 -8.42
C CYS A 54 5.95 3.15 -9.59
N HIS A 55 6.73 2.30 -10.23
CA HIS A 55 7.40 2.65 -11.48
C HIS A 55 6.58 2.15 -12.67
N GLY A 56 6.47 2.97 -13.70
CA GLY A 56 5.71 2.61 -14.89
C GLY A 56 6.57 1.98 -15.97
N ARG A 57 5.97 1.69 -17.13
CA ARG A 57 6.61 1.06 -18.28
C ARG A 57 7.89 1.76 -18.72
N LYS A 58 7.89 3.09 -18.69
CA LYS A 58 9.03 3.92 -19.09
C LYS A 58 9.85 4.33 -17.88
N GLN A 59 9.78 3.56 -16.82
CA GLN A 59 10.42 3.84 -15.55
C GLN A 59 10.04 5.20 -14.95
N GLY A 60 8.85 5.69 -15.30
CA GLY A 60 8.27 6.86 -14.64
C GLY A 60 7.90 6.51 -13.21
N HIS A 61 8.07 7.45 -12.30
CA HIS A 61 7.73 7.27 -10.90
C HIS A 61 6.31 7.79 -10.65
N ASN A 62 5.43 6.92 -10.16
CA ASN A 62 4.03 7.26 -9.91
C ASN A 62 3.77 7.24 -8.42
N LYS A 63 2.95 8.16 -7.96
CA LYS A 63 2.65 8.28 -6.53
C LYS A 63 1.79 7.13 -6.05
N LEU A 64 2.12 6.61 -4.87
CA LEU A 64 1.35 5.58 -4.19
C LEU A 64 1.15 6.04 -2.75
N PHE A 65 -0.10 6.34 -2.39
CA PHE A 65 -0.43 6.87 -1.08
C PHE A 65 -1.48 5.98 -0.41
N ILE A 66 -1.16 5.50 0.79
CA ILE A 66 -2.08 4.72 1.60
C ILE A 66 -2.48 5.58 2.78
N LYS A 67 -3.76 5.95 2.82
CA LYS A 67 -4.27 6.87 3.84
C LYS A 67 -4.49 6.18 5.17
N ASP A 68 -4.75 6.99 6.20
CA ASP A 68 -4.86 6.53 7.58
C ASP A 68 -5.93 5.43 7.74
N GLY A 69 -5.60 4.44 8.55
CA GLY A 69 -6.54 3.39 8.91
C GLY A 69 -6.78 2.31 7.86
N ALA A 70 -6.15 2.39 6.69
CA ALA A 70 -6.35 1.40 5.64
C ALA A 70 -5.78 0.04 6.03
N TYR A 71 -6.38 -1.02 5.50
CA TYR A 71 -5.93 -2.40 5.70
C TYR A 71 -5.65 -3.04 4.35
N ILE A 72 -4.45 -3.57 4.19
CA ILE A 72 -4.03 -4.26 2.96
C ILE A 72 -3.82 -5.73 3.30
N GLY A 73 -4.65 -6.59 2.73
CA GLY A 73 -4.60 -8.04 2.97
C GLY A 73 -3.34 -8.70 2.41
N MET A 74 -3.01 -9.87 2.94
CA MET A 74 -1.77 -10.58 2.58
C MET A 74 -1.70 -10.90 1.10
N ASN A 75 -0.47 -10.89 0.57
CA ASN A 75 -0.16 -11.26 -0.81
C ASN A 75 -0.91 -10.43 -1.87
N SER A 76 -1.35 -9.24 -1.50
CA SER A 76 -1.94 -8.30 -2.45
C SER A 76 -0.84 -7.54 -3.17
N SER A 77 -1.15 -7.07 -4.38
CA SER A 77 -0.24 -6.20 -5.15
C SER A 77 -0.92 -4.86 -5.38
N ILE A 78 -0.23 -3.79 -5.06
CA ILE A 78 -0.71 -2.42 -5.30
C ILE A 78 0.23 -1.82 -6.34
N VAL A 79 -0.31 -1.51 -7.51
CA VAL A 79 0.50 -1.11 -8.67
C VAL A 79 0.04 0.23 -9.21
N ALA A 80 0.90 1.24 -9.09
CA ALA A 80 0.65 2.58 -9.63
C ALA A 80 1.34 2.69 -11.00
N ARG A 81 0.61 2.39 -12.07
CA ARG A 81 1.15 2.27 -13.43
C ARG A 81 1.03 3.53 -14.25
N SER A 82 0.21 4.48 -13.84
CA SER A 82 -0.03 5.70 -14.60
C SER A 82 0.39 6.92 -13.80
N SER A 83 0.51 8.06 -14.48
CA SER A 83 0.87 9.33 -13.84
C SER A 83 -0.15 9.76 -12.77
N GLU A 84 -1.37 9.24 -12.81
CA GLU A 84 -2.37 9.53 -11.79
C GLU A 84 -2.01 8.93 -10.43
N GLY A 85 -1.19 7.89 -10.44
CA GLY A 85 -0.84 7.17 -9.22
C GLY A 85 -2.00 6.34 -8.68
N VAL A 86 -1.85 5.86 -7.45
CA VAL A 86 -2.89 5.10 -6.75
C VAL A 86 -2.99 5.63 -5.32
N VAL A 87 -4.21 5.93 -4.89
CA VAL A 87 -4.50 6.33 -3.52
C VAL A 87 -5.45 5.30 -2.91
N ILE A 88 -5.02 4.69 -1.82
CA ILE A 88 -5.89 3.82 -1.02
C ILE A 88 -6.53 4.69 0.06
N GLY A 89 -7.84 4.83 0.03
CA GLY A 89 -8.56 5.78 0.87
C GLY A 89 -8.53 5.46 2.36
N GLU A 90 -8.99 6.40 3.18
CA GLU A 90 -9.05 6.23 4.63
C GLU A 90 -9.94 5.05 4.99
N ASN A 91 -9.48 4.21 5.90
CA ASN A 91 -10.20 3.04 6.40
C ASN A 91 -10.62 2.05 5.30
N ALA A 92 -10.04 2.16 4.11
CA ALA A 92 -10.32 1.21 3.04
C ALA A 92 -9.71 -0.15 3.35
N VAL A 93 -10.33 -1.20 2.82
CA VAL A 93 -9.85 -2.58 3.00
C VAL A 93 -9.59 -3.20 1.64
N VAL A 94 -8.38 -3.71 1.47
CA VAL A 94 -8.02 -4.52 0.30
C VAL A 94 -7.97 -5.97 0.75
N GLY A 95 -8.82 -6.81 0.18
CA GLY A 95 -8.85 -8.23 0.51
C GLY A 95 -7.56 -8.95 0.10
N ALA A 96 -7.28 -10.09 0.73
CA ALA A 96 -6.06 -10.85 0.44
C ALA A 96 -5.98 -11.26 -1.03
N CYS A 97 -4.76 -11.33 -1.56
CA CYS A 97 -4.47 -11.78 -2.92
C CYS A 97 -5.17 -10.95 -4.01
N SER A 98 -5.40 -9.68 -3.74
CA SER A 98 -6.00 -8.75 -4.71
C SER A 98 -4.93 -8.04 -5.53
N TRP A 99 -5.31 -7.59 -6.73
CA TRP A 99 -4.45 -6.75 -7.56
C TRP A 99 -5.11 -5.38 -7.73
N VAL A 100 -4.55 -4.38 -7.08
CA VAL A 100 -5.10 -3.02 -7.08
C VAL A 100 -4.29 -2.17 -8.05
N ASN A 101 -4.93 -1.74 -9.12
CA ASN A 101 -4.29 -0.89 -10.14
C ASN A 101 -4.98 0.46 -10.28
N LYS A 102 -5.96 0.75 -9.44
CA LYS A 102 -6.70 2.02 -9.42
C LYS A 102 -6.91 2.45 -7.99
N SER A 103 -7.16 3.74 -7.80
CA SER A 103 -7.43 4.28 -6.47
C SER A 103 -8.69 3.64 -5.86
N VAL A 104 -8.68 3.53 -4.55
CA VAL A 104 -9.76 2.96 -3.75
C VAL A 104 -10.36 4.07 -2.89
N ALA A 105 -11.68 4.23 -2.95
CA ALA A 105 -12.36 5.28 -2.19
C ALA A 105 -12.30 5.01 -0.68
N ASP A 106 -12.46 6.06 0.11
CA ASP A 106 -12.53 5.94 1.57
C ASP A 106 -13.63 4.96 1.97
N ASN A 107 -13.35 4.18 2.99
CA ASN A 107 -14.30 3.22 3.58
C ASN A 107 -14.81 2.16 2.61
N SER A 108 -14.10 1.90 1.53
CA SER A 108 -14.47 0.87 0.56
C SER A 108 -13.77 -0.45 0.86
N VAL A 109 -14.42 -1.54 0.52
CA VAL A 109 -13.81 -2.87 0.53
C VAL A 109 -13.66 -3.33 -0.92
N VAL A 110 -12.44 -3.62 -1.34
CA VAL A 110 -12.15 -4.11 -2.68
C VAL A 110 -11.49 -5.47 -2.63
N VAL A 111 -11.79 -6.33 -3.59
CA VAL A 111 -11.19 -7.67 -3.70
C VAL A 111 -11.06 -8.06 -5.17
N GLY A 112 -10.16 -8.97 -5.43
CA GLY A 112 -10.05 -9.63 -6.75
C GLY A 112 -8.90 -9.16 -7.60
N VAL A 113 -8.83 -9.72 -8.83
CA VAL A 113 -7.80 -9.45 -9.83
C VAL A 113 -8.51 -9.17 -11.15
N PRO A 114 -8.66 -7.90 -11.59
CA PRO A 114 -8.35 -6.69 -10.84
C PRO A 114 -9.34 -6.47 -9.69
N ALA A 115 -8.89 -5.75 -8.67
CA ALA A 115 -9.72 -5.49 -7.50
C ALA A 115 -10.94 -4.64 -7.85
N ARG A 116 -12.07 -4.99 -7.27
CA ARG A 116 -13.35 -4.31 -7.45
C ARG A 116 -14.01 -4.07 -6.10
N GLU A 117 -14.72 -2.97 -5.99
CA GLU A 117 -15.45 -2.66 -4.76
C GLU A 117 -16.62 -3.61 -4.60
N ILE A 118 -16.72 -4.22 -3.40
CA ILE A 118 -17.81 -5.15 -3.06
C ILE A 118 -18.70 -4.59 -1.97
N SER A 119 -18.22 -3.66 -1.15
CA SER A 119 -19.01 -3.06 -0.08
C SER A 119 -18.36 -1.80 0.45
N LYS A 120 -19.03 -1.16 1.40
CA LYS A 120 -18.51 -0.03 2.15
C LYS A 120 -18.48 -0.38 3.63
N ILE A 121 -17.49 0.18 4.33
CA ILE A 121 -17.39 0.08 5.77
C ILE A 121 -18.30 1.16 6.38
N ARG A 122 -19.04 0.78 7.40
CA ARG A 122 -19.92 1.72 8.10
C ARG A 122 -19.20 2.41 9.25
#